data_cb8a69a6ecec5159f64cd6f93c6ea323
#
_entry.id   cb8a69a6ecec5159f64cd6f93c6ea323
#
_cell.length_a   1.000
_cell.length_b   1.000
_cell.length_c   1.000
_cell.angle_alpha   90.00
_cell.angle_beta   90.00
_cell.angle_gamma   90.00
#
_symmetry.space_group_name_H-M   'P 1'
#
loop_
_entity.id
_entity.type
_entity.pdbx_description
1 polymer ?
#
loop_
_entity_poly.entity_id
_entity_poly.type
_entity_poly.pdbx_seq_one_letter_code
_entity_poly.pdbx_strand_id
1 'polypeptide(L)'
;MTEKIRHFIDLDYFSKNDFRDLLNSCHQRKKSKVRVGKAEVDSDACAKDKILAMIFEKPSTRTRFSFEAAMYQLGGKSIVVNSNDMQLNRGETISDTAKVLSRYVDIVMLRTNEHSSILDFSQSSSVPVINGLSDLSHPCQVVADLMTFEEIIGPIKSKVI
;
A
#
# COMPACT_ATOMS: atom_id res chain seq x y z
N MET A 1 14.38 -2.61 21.78
CA MET A 1 14.32 -1.49 20.82
C MET A 1 13.13 -1.76 19.94
N THR A 2 12.09 -0.94 20.01
CA THR A 2 10.94 -1.05 19.09
C THR A 2 11.42 -0.68 17.68
N GLU A 3 11.32 -1.61 16.77
CA GLU A 3 11.64 -1.37 15.35
C GLU A 3 10.81 -0.18 14.84
N LYS A 4 11.46 0.80 14.22
CA LYS A 4 10.76 1.99 13.70
C LYS A 4 9.82 1.55 12.59
N ILE A 5 8.53 1.88 12.72
CA ILE A 5 7.52 1.57 11.71
C ILE A 5 7.93 2.22 10.39
N ARG A 6 7.92 1.43 9.31
CA ARG A 6 8.17 1.90 7.94
C ARG A 6 6.84 2.12 7.23
N HIS A 7 6.56 3.35 6.86
CA HIS A 7 5.40 3.71 6.04
C HIS A 7 5.79 3.75 4.57
N PHE A 8 4.83 3.54 3.66
CA PHE A 8 4.99 3.72 2.23
C PHE A 8 4.14 4.90 1.75
N ILE A 9 4.60 6.12 2.05
CA ILE A 9 3.88 7.37 1.76
C ILE A 9 4.35 7.99 0.46
N ASP A 10 5.67 7.99 0.24
CA ASP A 10 6.29 8.42 -1.01
C ASP A 10 7.59 7.65 -1.27
N LEU A 11 8.18 7.83 -2.46
CA LEU A 11 9.38 7.10 -2.87
C LEU A 11 10.66 7.65 -2.24
N ASP A 12 10.68 8.90 -1.84
CA ASP A 12 11.82 9.55 -1.16
C ASP A 12 12.15 8.97 0.22
N TYR A 13 11.22 8.20 0.80
CA TYR A 13 11.44 7.44 2.04
C TYR A 13 12.30 6.17 1.85
N PHE A 14 12.63 5.82 0.60
CA PHE A 14 13.39 4.62 0.28
C PHE A 14 14.82 4.95 -0.13
N SER A 15 15.79 4.15 0.37
CA SER A 15 17.11 4.15 -0.23
C SER A 15 17.05 3.55 -1.65
N LYS A 16 18.07 3.84 -2.47
CA LYS A 16 18.17 3.24 -3.82
C LYS A 16 18.17 1.70 -3.78
N ASN A 17 18.78 1.12 -2.76
CA ASN A 17 18.85 -0.34 -2.59
C ASN A 17 17.49 -0.90 -2.19
N ASP A 18 16.84 -0.33 -1.17
CA ASP A 18 15.49 -0.77 -0.76
C ASP A 18 14.50 -0.70 -1.93
N PHE A 19 14.58 0.39 -2.72
CA PHE A 19 13.69 0.56 -3.87
C PHE A 19 13.97 -0.48 -4.97
N ARG A 20 15.25 -0.79 -5.22
CA ARG A 20 15.64 -1.85 -6.16
C ARG A 20 15.15 -3.22 -5.69
N ASP A 21 15.29 -3.51 -4.40
CA ASP A 21 14.82 -4.77 -3.83
C ASP A 21 13.30 -4.90 -3.91
N LEU A 22 12.57 -3.79 -3.71
CA LEU A 22 11.13 -3.76 -3.92
C LEU A 22 10.77 -4.12 -5.37
N LEU A 23 11.37 -3.47 -6.37
CA LEU A 23 11.11 -3.76 -7.79
C LEU A 23 11.47 -5.22 -8.15
N ASN A 24 12.60 -5.73 -7.68
CA ASN A 24 13.01 -7.10 -7.91
C ASN A 24 11.99 -8.10 -7.32
N SER A 25 11.52 -7.84 -6.11
CA SER A 25 10.47 -8.65 -5.47
C SER A 25 9.17 -8.62 -6.27
N CYS A 26 8.75 -7.45 -6.75
CA CYS A 26 7.57 -7.31 -7.60
C CYS A 26 7.70 -8.12 -8.91
N HIS A 27 8.83 -8.02 -9.60
CA HIS A 27 9.10 -8.81 -10.82
C HIS A 27 9.08 -10.31 -10.55
N GLN A 28 9.69 -10.75 -9.45
CA GLN A 28 9.72 -12.16 -9.07
C GLN A 28 8.30 -12.70 -8.81
N ARG A 29 7.49 -11.97 -8.02
CA ARG A 29 6.10 -12.33 -7.74
C ARG A 29 5.26 -12.36 -9.01
N LYS A 30 5.38 -11.36 -9.88
CA LYS A 30 4.66 -11.35 -11.16
C LYS A 30 5.01 -12.56 -12.03
N LYS A 31 6.29 -12.92 -12.14
CA LYS A 31 6.75 -14.09 -12.89
C LYS A 31 6.16 -15.40 -12.34
N SER A 32 6.09 -15.56 -11.02
CA SER A 32 5.50 -16.76 -10.40
C SER A 32 4.00 -16.87 -10.67
N LYS A 33 3.28 -15.75 -10.85
CA LYS A 33 1.83 -15.73 -11.09
C LYS A 33 1.40 -16.00 -12.54
N VAL A 34 2.29 -15.97 -13.51
CA VAL A 34 1.94 -16.18 -14.94
C VAL A 34 1.29 -17.55 -15.21
N ARG A 35 1.58 -18.55 -14.38
CA ARG A 35 1.18 -19.94 -14.57
C ARG A 35 0.14 -20.46 -13.58
N VAL A 36 -0.32 -19.62 -12.66
CA VAL A 36 -1.21 -20.04 -11.57
C VAL A 36 -2.50 -19.25 -11.56
N GLY A 37 -3.50 -19.75 -10.86
CA GLY A 37 -4.79 -19.06 -10.72
C GLY A 37 -4.67 -17.74 -9.97
N LYS A 38 -5.53 -16.78 -10.30
CA LYS A 38 -5.51 -15.45 -9.68
C LYS A 38 -5.73 -15.44 -8.16
N ALA A 39 -6.41 -16.45 -7.64
CA ALA A 39 -6.69 -16.62 -6.22
C ALA A 39 -5.65 -17.50 -5.48
N GLU A 40 -4.64 -18.01 -6.20
CA GLU A 40 -3.62 -18.84 -5.57
C GLU A 40 -2.72 -17.99 -4.66
N VAL A 41 -2.55 -18.47 -3.43
CA VAL A 41 -1.70 -17.81 -2.43
C VAL A 41 -0.24 -18.06 -2.76
N ASP A 42 0.61 -17.04 -2.58
CA ASP A 42 2.06 -17.15 -2.75
C ASP A 42 2.64 -18.16 -1.76
N SER A 43 3.69 -18.85 -2.17
CA SER A 43 4.31 -19.91 -1.35
C SER A 43 4.86 -19.40 -0.01
N ASP A 44 5.26 -18.12 0.06
CA ASP A 44 5.75 -17.49 1.28
C ASP A 44 4.60 -16.94 2.16
N ALA A 45 3.38 -16.75 1.60
CA ALA A 45 2.21 -16.23 2.28
C ALA A 45 2.55 -15.10 3.27
N CYS A 46 3.35 -14.12 2.83
CA CYS A 46 3.99 -13.14 3.73
C CYS A 46 3.01 -12.24 4.50
N ALA A 47 1.74 -12.17 4.08
CA ALA A 47 0.66 -11.50 4.80
C ALA A 47 -0.30 -12.49 5.52
N LYS A 48 0.12 -13.74 5.72
CA LYS A 48 -0.69 -14.71 6.48
C LYS A 48 -1.04 -14.14 7.85
N ASP A 49 -2.30 -14.29 8.22
CA ASP A 49 -2.87 -13.80 9.48
C ASP A 49 -2.82 -12.26 9.64
N LYS A 50 -2.61 -11.51 8.55
CA LYS A 50 -2.58 -10.04 8.53
C LYS A 50 -3.87 -9.46 7.94
N ILE A 51 -4.27 -8.30 8.47
CA ILE A 51 -5.44 -7.54 8.03
C ILE A 51 -4.97 -6.18 7.50
N LEU A 52 -5.36 -5.87 6.26
CA LEU A 52 -5.24 -4.54 5.66
C LEU A 52 -6.56 -3.80 5.75
N ALA A 53 -6.59 -2.63 6.41
CA ALA A 53 -7.69 -1.68 6.25
C ALA A 53 -7.45 -0.79 5.03
N MET A 54 -8.45 -0.64 4.17
CA MET A 54 -8.41 0.27 3.02
C MET A 54 -9.45 1.36 3.20
N ILE A 55 -9.01 2.60 3.38
CA ILE A 55 -9.86 3.77 3.60
C ILE A 55 -9.90 4.61 2.33
N PHE A 56 -11.09 4.85 1.81
CA PHE A 56 -11.31 5.60 0.59
C PHE A 56 -12.14 6.86 0.85
N GLU A 57 -11.59 8.04 0.56
CA GLU A 57 -12.37 9.28 0.48
C GLU A 57 -13.05 9.45 -0.88
N LYS A 58 -12.48 8.83 -1.93
CA LYS A 58 -13.05 8.80 -3.27
C LYS A 58 -13.22 7.35 -3.75
N PRO A 59 -14.31 7.03 -4.43
CA PRO A 59 -14.49 5.72 -5.04
C PRO A 59 -13.34 5.37 -5.97
N SER A 60 -12.87 4.13 -5.90
CA SER A 60 -11.79 3.65 -6.78
C SER A 60 -11.93 2.15 -7.02
N THR A 61 -12.34 1.79 -8.22
CA THR A 61 -12.46 0.39 -8.63
C THR A 61 -11.08 -0.27 -8.74
N ARG A 62 -10.17 0.31 -9.51
CA ARG A 62 -8.83 -0.28 -9.77
C ARG A 62 -8.02 -0.46 -8.49
N THR A 63 -7.89 0.58 -7.67
CA THR A 63 -7.14 0.51 -6.42
C THR A 63 -7.73 -0.51 -5.47
N ARG A 64 -9.06 -0.52 -5.32
CA ARG A 64 -9.73 -1.49 -4.46
C ARG A 64 -9.43 -2.91 -4.90
N PHE A 65 -9.72 -3.26 -6.15
CA PHE A 65 -9.50 -4.63 -6.66
C PHE A 65 -8.05 -5.05 -6.61
N SER A 66 -7.09 -4.17 -6.93
CA SER A 66 -5.67 -4.51 -6.90
C SER A 66 -5.16 -4.82 -5.50
N PHE A 67 -5.54 -4.02 -4.50
CA PHE A 67 -5.15 -4.27 -3.11
C PHE A 67 -5.85 -5.50 -2.51
N GLU A 68 -7.15 -5.69 -2.78
CA GLU A 68 -7.87 -6.89 -2.33
C GLU A 68 -7.24 -8.15 -2.93
N ALA A 69 -7.01 -8.16 -4.25
CA ALA A 69 -6.38 -9.30 -4.93
C ALA A 69 -4.96 -9.55 -4.41
N ALA A 70 -4.16 -8.48 -4.18
CA ALA A 70 -2.83 -8.61 -3.61
C ALA A 70 -2.86 -9.24 -2.21
N MET A 71 -3.76 -8.77 -1.33
CA MET A 71 -3.88 -9.35 0.01
C MET A 71 -4.28 -10.84 -0.04
N TYR A 72 -5.21 -11.23 -0.92
CA TYR A 72 -5.53 -12.64 -1.14
C TYR A 72 -4.31 -13.45 -1.55
N GLN A 73 -3.55 -12.96 -2.53
CA GLN A 73 -2.36 -13.64 -3.04
C GLN A 73 -1.24 -13.71 -2.00
N LEU A 74 -1.14 -12.75 -1.11
CA LEU A 74 -0.17 -12.73 -0.01
C LEU A 74 -0.64 -13.53 1.23
N GLY A 75 -1.85 -14.12 1.20
CA GLY A 75 -2.41 -14.93 2.28
C GLY A 75 -3.11 -14.13 3.39
N GLY A 76 -3.30 -12.81 3.20
CA GLY A 76 -3.95 -11.92 4.16
C GLY A 76 -5.43 -11.68 3.89
N LYS A 77 -5.99 -10.76 4.65
CA LYS A 77 -7.39 -10.31 4.54
C LYS A 77 -7.44 -8.80 4.38
N SER A 78 -8.54 -8.29 3.83
CA SER A 78 -8.77 -6.85 3.69
C SER A 78 -10.13 -6.45 4.22
N ILE A 79 -10.21 -5.22 4.76
CA ILE A 79 -11.43 -4.54 5.16
C ILE A 79 -11.47 -3.23 4.37
N VAL A 80 -12.57 -3.01 3.64
CA VAL A 80 -12.78 -1.77 2.88
C VAL A 80 -13.73 -0.87 3.65
N VAL A 81 -13.34 0.38 3.84
CA VAL A 81 -14.13 1.39 4.54
C VAL A 81 -14.19 2.66 3.67
N ASN A 82 -15.38 3.22 3.50
CA ASN A 82 -15.53 4.55 2.94
C ASN A 82 -15.41 5.58 4.08
N SER A 83 -14.74 6.70 3.83
CA SER A 83 -14.63 7.77 4.85
C SER A 83 -15.97 8.29 5.31
N ASN A 84 -17.00 8.25 4.46
CA ASN A 84 -18.38 8.64 4.79
C ASN A 84 -19.02 7.71 5.85
N ASP A 85 -18.56 6.48 5.97
CA ASP A 85 -19.04 5.51 6.95
C ASP A 85 -18.27 5.59 8.28
N MET A 86 -17.23 6.44 8.32
CA MET A 86 -16.40 6.66 9.50
C MET A 86 -16.86 7.89 10.29
N GLN A 87 -16.46 7.95 11.55
CA GLN A 87 -16.74 9.08 12.44
C GLN A 87 -15.84 10.31 12.19
N LEU A 88 -14.86 10.24 11.26
CA LEU A 88 -13.98 11.35 10.87
C LEU A 88 -14.76 12.62 10.52
N ASN A 89 -15.91 12.49 9.85
CA ASN A 89 -16.78 13.62 9.49
C ASN A 89 -17.74 14.03 10.63
N ARG A 90 -17.65 13.41 11.83
CA ARG A 90 -18.54 13.64 12.97
C ARG A 90 -17.80 14.06 14.24
N GLY A 91 -16.58 14.62 14.09
CA GLY A 91 -15.78 15.17 15.18
C GLY A 91 -14.69 14.27 15.72
N GLU A 92 -14.50 13.05 15.18
CA GLU A 92 -13.32 12.24 15.46
C GLU A 92 -12.11 12.78 14.70
N THR A 93 -10.96 12.87 15.37
CA THR A 93 -9.73 13.34 14.74
C THR A 93 -9.05 12.23 13.93
N ILE A 94 -8.26 12.61 12.90
CA ILE A 94 -7.43 11.65 12.14
C ILE A 94 -6.51 10.88 13.08
N SER A 95 -5.94 11.56 14.09
CA SER A 95 -5.05 10.97 15.08
C SER A 95 -5.74 9.90 15.93
N ASP A 96 -6.98 10.13 16.35
CA ASP A 96 -7.73 9.17 17.17
C ASP A 96 -8.15 7.97 16.33
N THR A 97 -8.64 8.22 15.10
CA THR A 97 -8.94 7.15 14.15
C THR A 97 -7.71 6.27 13.88
N ALA A 98 -6.51 6.86 13.69
CA ALA A 98 -5.28 6.11 13.46
C ALA A 98 -4.93 5.21 14.65
N LYS A 99 -5.03 5.73 15.88
CA LYS A 99 -4.78 4.95 17.10
C LYS A 99 -5.76 3.80 17.27
N VAL A 100 -7.05 4.05 17.02
CA VAL A 100 -8.11 3.04 17.14
C VAL A 100 -7.91 1.94 16.09
N LEU A 101 -7.77 2.30 14.81
CA LEU A 101 -7.59 1.31 13.74
C LEU A 101 -6.33 0.48 13.91
N SER A 102 -5.25 1.07 14.39
CA SER A 102 -4.00 0.34 14.68
C SER A 102 -4.15 -0.79 15.71
N ARG A 103 -5.27 -0.85 16.44
CA ARG A 103 -5.57 -1.95 17.37
C ARG A 103 -6.29 -3.13 16.70
N TYR A 104 -6.87 -2.92 15.52
CA TYR A 104 -7.68 -3.92 14.82
C TYR A 104 -7.00 -4.49 13.59
N VAL A 105 -6.04 -3.77 13.00
CA VAL A 105 -5.42 -4.15 11.72
C VAL A 105 -3.90 -4.08 11.78
N ASP A 106 -3.24 -4.72 10.84
CA ASP A 106 -1.77 -4.79 10.75
C ASP A 106 -1.19 -3.76 9.78
N ILE A 107 -2.00 -3.27 8.84
CA ILE A 107 -1.59 -2.29 7.79
C ILE A 107 -2.80 -1.44 7.45
N VAL A 108 -2.58 -0.17 7.14
CA VAL A 108 -3.62 0.74 6.64
C VAL A 108 -3.22 1.30 5.29
N MET A 109 -4.12 1.28 4.31
CA MET A 109 -4.01 2.01 3.05
C MET A 109 -5.00 3.16 3.04
N LEU A 110 -4.51 4.37 2.75
CA LEU A 110 -5.32 5.57 2.63
C LEU A 110 -5.34 6.05 1.19
N ARG A 111 -6.53 6.34 0.68
CA ARG A 111 -6.73 7.08 -0.56
C ARG A 111 -7.54 8.33 -0.24
N THR A 112 -6.87 9.47 -0.19
CA THR A 112 -7.40 10.73 0.31
C THR A 112 -7.34 11.83 -0.75
N ASN A 113 -8.01 12.94 -0.47
CA ASN A 113 -7.87 14.15 -1.27
C ASN A 113 -6.57 14.87 -0.92
N GLU A 114 -6.29 15.04 0.37
CA GLU A 114 -5.17 15.81 0.88
C GLU A 114 -4.04 14.91 1.36
N HIS A 115 -2.82 15.17 0.89
CA HIS A 115 -1.63 14.42 1.32
C HIS A 115 -1.34 14.59 2.81
N SER A 116 -1.62 15.77 3.38
CA SER A 116 -1.49 16.06 4.81
C SER A 116 -2.25 15.05 5.67
N SER A 117 -3.45 14.61 5.25
CA SER A 117 -4.21 13.60 5.97
C SER A 117 -3.48 12.26 6.11
N ILE A 118 -2.70 11.87 5.09
CA ILE A 118 -1.86 10.66 5.17
C ILE A 118 -0.71 10.85 6.16
N LEU A 119 -0.08 12.02 6.14
CA LEU A 119 1.01 12.35 7.06
C LEU A 119 0.52 12.34 8.51
N ASP A 120 -0.59 13.02 8.80
CA ASP A 120 -1.19 13.09 10.14
C ASP A 120 -1.59 11.71 10.66
N PHE A 121 -2.18 10.88 9.79
CA PHE A 121 -2.52 9.51 10.11
C PHE A 121 -1.27 8.68 10.43
N SER A 122 -0.24 8.78 9.60
CA SER A 122 1.00 8.01 9.77
C SER A 122 1.76 8.36 11.05
N GLN A 123 1.74 9.63 11.46
CA GLN A 123 2.37 10.08 12.72
C GLN A 123 1.72 9.46 13.96
N SER A 124 0.44 9.14 13.89
CA SER A 124 -0.35 8.61 15.01
C SER A 124 -0.57 7.10 14.94
N SER A 125 -0.25 6.49 13.79
CA SER A 125 -0.43 5.06 13.57
C SER A 125 0.67 4.24 14.22
N SER A 126 0.30 3.14 14.89
CA SER A 126 1.24 2.12 15.37
C SER A 126 1.40 0.94 14.39
N VAL A 127 0.88 1.05 13.16
CA VAL A 127 1.04 0.09 12.08
C VAL A 127 1.47 0.80 10.78
N PRO A 128 2.08 0.09 9.81
CA PRO A 128 2.44 0.66 8.52
C PRO A 128 1.26 1.33 7.79
N VAL A 129 1.53 2.47 7.16
CA VAL A 129 0.58 3.21 6.34
C VAL A 129 1.06 3.24 4.90
N ILE A 130 0.16 2.97 3.95
CA ILE A 130 0.40 2.99 2.52
C ILE A 130 -0.41 4.13 1.89
N ASN A 131 0.26 4.97 1.10
CA ASN A 131 -0.40 5.95 0.26
C ASN A 131 -0.99 5.26 -0.98
N GLY A 132 -2.31 5.13 -1.03
CA GLY A 132 -3.05 4.57 -2.16
C GLY A 132 -3.36 5.59 -3.26
N LEU A 133 -3.19 6.86 -3.00
CA LEU A 133 -3.22 8.07 -3.82
C LEU A 133 -3.57 9.27 -2.95
N SER A 134 -2.90 10.37 -3.16
CA SER A 134 -3.28 11.71 -2.68
C SER A 134 -3.23 12.72 -3.83
N ASP A 135 -3.52 13.99 -3.54
CA ASP A 135 -3.33 15.10 -4.50
C ASP A 135 -1.86 15.32 -4.89
N LEU A 136 -0.92 14.96 -4.01
CA LEU A 136 0.52 15.17 -4.22
C LEU A 136 1.19 14.00 -4.94
N SER A 137 0.90 12.74 -4.55
CA SER A 137 1.66 11.59 -5.06
C SER A 137 0.85 10.29 -5.13
N HIS A 138 1.33 9.36 -5.96
CA HIS A 138 0.82 8.00 -6.09
C HIS A 138 1.97 6.99 -6.17
N PRO A 139 2.67 6.70 -5.07
CA PRO A 139 3.89 5.88 -5.10
C PRO A 139 3.66 4.47 -5.65
N CYS A 140 2.51 3.86 -5.36
CA CYS A 140 2.16 2.55 -5.91
C CYS A 140 2.07 2.56 -7.45
N GLN A 141 1.55 3.64 -8.05
CA GLN A 141 1.49 3.77 -9.50
C GLN A 141 2.88 3.92 -10.10
N VAL A 142 3.73 4.76 -9.51
CA VAL A 142 5.12 4.94 -9.99
C VAL A 142 5.88 3.62 -9.97
N VAL A 143 5.74 2.80 -8.92
CA VAL A 143 6.35 1.45 -8.88
C VAL A 143 5.84 0.57 -10.03
N ALA A 144 4.53 0.59 -10.30
CA ALA A 144 3.94 -0.19 -11.40
C ALA A 144 4.42 0.28 -12.77
N ASP A 145 4.55 1.60 -12.97
CA ASP A 145 5.05 2.19 -14.22
C ASP A 145 6.52 1.83 -14.45
N LEU A 146 7.35 1.91 -13.41
CA LEU A 146 8.75 1.51 -13.47
C LEU A 146 8.92 0.01 -13.74
N MET A 147 8.08 -0.84 -13.12
CA MET A 147 8.04 -2.27 -13.46
C MET A 147 7.72 -2.49 -14.94
N THR A 148 6.70 -1.82 -15.44
CA THR A 148 6.27 -1.92 -16.84
C THR A 148 7.37 -1.44 -17.79
N PHE A 149 8.05 -0.33 -17.43
CA PHE A 149 9.18 0.16 -18.18
C PHE A 149 10.31 -0.90 -18.27
N GLU A 150 10.68 -1.49 -17.14
CA GLU A 150 11.73 -2.53 -17.12
C GLU A 150 11.36 -3.77 -17.94
N GLU A 151 10.08 -4.14 -17.97
CA GLU A 151 9.60 -5.28 -18.74
C GLU A 151 9.62 -5.05 -20.27
N ILE A 152 9.36 -3.82 -20.70
CA ILE A 152 9.22 -3.49 -22.13
C ILE A 152 10.52 -2.94 -22.71
N ILE A 153 11.20 -2.07 -21.98
CA ILE A 153 12.36 -1.30 -22.46
C ILE A 153 13.68 -1.86 -21.90
N GLY A 154 13.64 -2.46 -20.71
CA GLY A 154 14.81 -2.98 -20.01
C GLY A 154 15.21 -2.13 -18.79
N PRO A 155 16.33 -2.47 -18.13
CA PRO A 155 16.73 -1.90 -16.85
C PRO A 155 16.73 -0.37 -16.85
N ILE A 156 16.23 0.23 -15.77
CA ILE A 156 16.14 1.69 -15.58
C ILE A 156 17.53 2.33 -15.45
N LYS A 157 18.54 1.56 -15.04
CA LYS A 157 19.90 2.05 -14.82
C LYS A 157 20.39 2.85 -16.04
N SER A 158 20.81 4.10 -15.80
CA SER A 158 21.32 5.03 -16.83
C SER A 158 20.27 5.47 -17.87
N LYS A 159 19.00 5.30 -17.60
CA LYS A 159 17.92 5.86 -18.43
C LYS A 159 17.41 7.17 -17.82
N VAL A 160 17.00 8.08 -18.69
CA VAL A 160 16.18 9.24 -18.32
C VAL A 160 14.73 8.81 -18.46
N ILE A 161 13.96 8.99 -17.43
CA ILE A 161 12.53 8.63 -17.35
C ILE A 161 11.76 9.93 -17.19
#